data_03ea8c25bf6e4e6c3fcaf7f91045f6dc
#
_entry.id   03ea8c25bf6e4e6c3fcaf7f91045f6dc
#
_cell.length_a   1.000
_cell.length_b   1.000
_cell.length_c   1.000
_cell.angle_alpha   90.00
_cell.angle_beta   90.00
_cell.angle_gamma   90.00
#
_symmetry.space_group_name_H-M   'P 1'
#
loop_
_entity.id
_entity.type
_entity.pdbx_description
1 polymer ?
#
loop_
_entity_poly.entity_id
_entity_poly.type
_entity_poly.pdbx_seq_one_letter_code
_entity_poly.pdbx_strand_id
1 'polypeptide(L)'
;MSPFDPYTFLCAYIIAFAHLAARRLEQAIEWADRALHDQPRMVAAMRVKVAANAHLGRLDEARAELSRALAIDPKLTIARLRAYAHFAAPELSELYVAGLRLAGLPET
;
A
#
# COMPACT_ATOMS: atom_id res chain seq x y z
N MET A 1 -8.02 9.66 19.51
CA MET A 1 -8.99 9.07 18.58
C MET A 1 -9.68 7.89 19.23
N SER A 2 -11.00 7.80 19.11
CA SER A 2 -11.76 6.71 19.70
C SER A 2 -11.51 5.40 18.92
N PRO A 3 -11.39 4.24 19.58
CA PRO A 3 -11.27 2.96 18.87
C PRO A 3 -12.51 2.61 18.06
N PHE A 4 -13.61 3.28 18.29
CA PHE A 4 -14.87 3.06 17.55
C PHE A 4 -15.10 4.13 16.49
N ASP A 5 -14.13 5.05 16.30
CA ASP A 5 -14.21 6.09 15.26
C ASP A 5 -14.14 5.41 13.88
N PRO A 6 -15.16 5.61 13.01
CA PRO A 6 -15.17 4.98 11.69
C PRO A 6 -14.03 5.43 10.78
N TYR A 7 -13.31 6.49 11.16
CA TYR A 7 -12.18 6.99 10.36
C TYR A 7 -10.83 6.52 10.89
N THR A 8 -10.78 5.66 11.92
CA THR A 8 -9.53 5.17 12.50
C THR A 8 -8.68 4.45 11.45
N PHE A 9 -9.30 3.60 10.61
CA PHE A 9 -8.58 2.88 9.56
C PHE A 9 -8.00 3.84 8.52
N LEU A 10 -8.71 4.93 8.20
CA LEU A 10 -8.24 5.92 7.24
C LEU A 10 -7.02 6.67 7.77
N CYS A 11 -7.05 7.05 9.04
CA CYS A 11 -5.90 7.69 9.68
C CYS A 11 -4.70 6.76 9.71
N ALA A 12 -4.90 5.48 10.04
CA ALA A 12 -3.84 4.48 10.04
C ALA A 12 -3.23 4.32 8.65
N TYR A 13 -4.06 4.29 7.61
CA TYR A 13 -3.59 4.23 6.22
C TYR A 13 -2.74 5.45 5.86
N ILE A 14 -3.20 6.65 6.21
CA ILE A 14 -2.47 7.89 5.92
C ILE A 14 -1.10 7.88 6.61
N ILE A 15 -1.05 7.43 7.86
CA ILE A 15 0.20 7.32 8.61
C ILE A 15 1.12 6.29 7.96
N ALA A 16 0.57 5.15 7.52
CA ALA A 16 1.33 4.12 6.82
C ALA A 16 1.96 4.70 5.55
N PHE A 17 1.19 5.44 4.77
CA PHE A 17 1.67 6.04 3.53
C PHE A 17 2.76 7.07 3.81
N ALA A 18 2.62 7.86 4.89
CA ALA A 18 3.63 8.83 5.31
C ALA A 18 4.95 8.14 5.71
N HIS A 19 4.87 7.00 6.40
CA HIS A 19 6.06 6.22 6.72
C HIS A 19 6.71 5.65 5.46
N LEU A 20 5.91 5.17 4.51
CA LEU A 20 6.44 4.71 3.22
C LEU A 20 7.20 5.83 2.53
N ALA A 21 6.64 7.03 2.49
CA ALA A 21 7.27 8.20 1.88
C ALA A 21 8.60 8.55 2.55
N ALA A 22 8.68 8.37 3.85
CA ALA A 22 9.89 8.62 4.64
C ALA A 22 10.85 7.43 4.64
N ARG A 23 10.56 6.39 3.90
CA ARG A 23 11.34 5.14 3.79
C ARG A 23 11.44 4.39 5.13
N ARG A 24 10.51 4.63 6.03
CA ARG A 24 10.37 3.85 7.25
C ARG A 24 9.45 2.65 6.97
N LEU A 25 10.01 1.67 6.27
CA LEU A 25 9.24 0.61 5.63
C LEU A 25 8.55 -0.33 6.62
N GLU A 26 9.21 -0.66 7.72
CA GLU A 26 8.60 -1.54 8.73
C GLU A 26 7.45 -0.85 9.46
N GLN A 27 7.61 0.44 9.78
CA GLN A 27 6.54 1.21 10.37
C GLN A 27 5.37 1.38 9.39
N ALA A 28 5.66 1.52 8.09
CA ALA A 28 4.61 1.56 7.08
C ALA A 28 3.77 0.28 7.11
N ILE A 29 4.41 -0.89 7.24
CA ILE A 29 3.72 -2.17 7.32
C ILE A 29 2.87 -2.25 8.59
N GLU A 30 3.42 -1.85 9.74
CA GLU A 30 2.69 -1.86 11.01
C GLU A 30 1.40 -1.05 10.91
N TRP A 31 1.47 0.16 10.39
CA TRP A 31 0.29 1.03 10.29
C TRP A 31 -0.69 0.55 9.22
N ALA A 32 -0.18 -0.03 8.13
CA ALA A 32 -1.05 -0.65 7.14
C ALA A 32 -1.80 -1.85 7.75
N ASP A 33 -1.12 -2.64 8.59
CA ASP A 33 -1.78 -3.75 9.29
C ASP A 33 -2.86 -3.28 10.24
N ARG A 34 -2.66 -2.15 10.91
CA ARG A 34 -3.71 -1.55 11.76
C ARG A 34 -4.93 -1.15 10.95
N ALA A 35 -4.70 -0.53 9.78
CA ALA A 35 -5.80 -0.19 8.88
C ALA A 35 -6.55 -1.44 8.42
N LEU A 36 -5.82 -2.49 8.09
CA LEU A 36 -6.40 -3.76 7.62
C LEU A 36 -7.08 -4.53 8.73
N HIS A 37 -6.67 -4.34 9.98
CA HIS A 37 -7.37 -4.93 11.12
C HIS A 37 -8.81 -4.40 11.19
N ASP A 38 -8.99 -3.09 10.99
CA ASP A 38 -10.31 -2.46 11.02
C ASP A 38 -11.06 -2.63 9.70
N GLN A 39 -10.34 -2.64 8.57
CA GLN A 39 -10.92 -2.77 7.24
C GLN A 39 -10.14 -3.80 6.43
N PRO A 40 -10.46 -5.11 6.60
CA PRO A 40 -9.67 -6.19 5.99
C PRO A 40 -9.63 -6.18 4.46
N ARG A 41 -10.55 -5.47 3.81
CA ARG A 41 -10.62 -5.40 2.35
C ARG A 41 -10.11 -4.07 1.80
N MET A 42 -9.39 -3.29 2.60
CA MET A 42 -8.87 -1.99 2.18
C MET A 42 -7.67 -2.16 1.25
N VAL A 43 -7.92 -2.17 -0.06
CA VAL A 43 -6.88 -2.37 -1.08
C VAL A 43 -5.78 -1.31 -0.98
N ALA A 44 -6.13 -0.06 -0.66
CA ALA A 44 -5.14 1.01 -0.51
C ALA A 44 -4.07 0.66 0.54
N ALA A 45 -4.47 0.10 1.70
CA ALA A 45 -3.53 -0.31 2.73
C ALA A 45 -2.72 -1.55 2.29
N MET A 46 -3.34 -2.46 1.56
CA MET A 46 -2.64 -3.61 0.99
C MET A 46 -1.53 -3.15 0.05
N ARG A 47 -1.80 -2.15 -0.79
CA ARG A 47 -0.79 -1.63 -1.72
C ARG A 47 0.41 -1.04 -0.98
N VAL A 48 0.19 -0.33 0.12
CA VAL A 48 1.29 0.18 0.94
C VAL A 48 2.14 -0.96 1.48
N LYS A 49 1.50 -2.01 1.99
CA LYS A 49 2.19 -3.21 2.48
C LYS A 49 3.01 -3.88 1.38
N VAL A 50 2.43 -4.02 0.20
CA VAL A 50 3.13 -4.62 -0.95
C VAL A 50 4.40 -3.83 -1.26
N ALA A 51 4.28 -2.52 -1.41
CA ALA A 51 5.41 -1.67 -1.75
C ALA A 51 6.49 -1.73 -0.66
N ALA A 52 6.11 -1.64 0.61
CA ALA A 52 7.06 -1.68 1.71
C ALA A 52 7.79 -3.02 1.80
N ASN A 53 7.07 -4.14 1.68
CA ASN A 53 7.69 -5.47 1.69
C ASN A 53 8.64 -5.65 0.51
N ALA A 54 8.24 -5.19 -0.68
CA ALA A 54 9.08 -5.31 -1.88
C ALA A 54 10.40 -4.56 -1.70
N HIS A 55 10.35 -3.34 -1.16
CA HIS A 55 11.57 -2.56 -0.91
C HIS A 55 12.44 -3.14 0.19
N LEU A 56 11.85 -3.89 1.13
CA LEU A 56 12.60 -4.62 2.15
C LEU A 56 13.20 -5.93 1.63
N GLY A 57 12.90 -6.30 0.39
CA GLY A 57 13.36 -7.57 -0.17
C GLY A 57 12.48 -8.76 0.20
N ARG A 58 11.37 -8.55 0.87
CA ARG A 58 10.42 -9.59 1.28
C ARG A 58 9.43 -9.86 0.15
N LEU A 59 9.94 -10.37 -0.97
CA LEU A 59 9.13 -10.51 -2.18
C LEU A 59 8.01 -11.53 -2.05
N ASP A 60 8.20 -12.60 -1.27
CA ASP A 60 7.15 -13.59 -1.08
C ASP A 60 5.95 -13.00 -0.34
N GLU A 61 6.20 -12.22 0.73
CA GLU A 61 5.13 -11.51 1.44
C GLU A 61 4.48 -10.47 0.56
N ALA A 62 5.29 -9.74 -0.23
CA ALA A 62 4.77 -8.73 -1.14
C ALA A 62 3.83 -9.35 -2.18
N ARG A 63 4.24 -10.46 -2.77
CA ARG A 63 3.43 -11.17 -3.77
C ARG A 63 2.14 -11.74 -3.18
N ALA A 64 2.21 -12.29 -1.97
CA ALA A 64 1.03 -12.83 -1.30
C ALA A 64 0.00 -11.72 -1.03
N GLU A 65 0.46 -10.56 -0.55
CA GLU A 65 -0.41 -9.44 -0.29
C GLU A 65 -0.98 -8.86 -1.60
N LEU A 66 -0.17 -8.80 -2.65
CA LEU A 66 -0.62 -8.35 -3.96
C LEU A 66 -1.71 -9.28 -4.52
N SER A 67 -1.56 -10.58 -4.33
CA SER A 67 -2.59 -11.54 -4.76
C SER A 67 -3.92 -11.27 -4.07
N ARG A 68 -3.89 -10.96 -2.78
CA ARG A 68 -5.11 -10.59 -2.04
C ARG A 68 -5.74 -9.31 -2.60
N ALA A 69 -4.90 -8.31 -2.88
CA ALA A 69 -5.37 -7.04 -3.43
C ALA A 69 -6.03 -7.26 -4.81
N LEU A 70 -5.41 -8.08 -5.65
CA LEU A 70 -5.93 -8.38 -6.98
C LEU A 70 -7.21 -9.22 -6.94
N ALA A 71 -7.38 -10.05 -5.91
CA ALA A 71 -8.63 -10.80 -5.72
C ALA A 71 -9.80 -9.85 -5.41
N ILE A 72 -9.53 -8.75 -4.72
CA ILE A 72 -10.55 -7.75 -4.39
C ILE A 72 -10.73 -6.76 -5.54
N ASP A 73 -9.64 -6.32 -6.16
CA ASP A 73 -9.65 -5.35 -7.26
C ASP A 73 -8.83 -5.91 -8.44
N PRO A 74 -9.44 -6.78 -9.27
CA PRO A 74 -8.71 -7.40 -10.39
C PRO A 74 -8.32 -6.43 -11.48
N LYS A 75 -8.84 -5.22 -11.48
CA LYS A 75 -8.48 -4.19 -12.46
C LYS A 75 -7.29 -3.34 -12.04
N LEU A 76 -6.70 -3.62 -10.87
CA LEU A 76 -5.55 -2.88 -10.37
C LEU A 76 -4.35 -3.07 -11.31
N THR A 77 -3.79 -1.94 -11.78
CA THR A 77 -2.59 -1.91 -12.63
C THR A 77 -1.78 -0.68 -12.27
N ILE A 78 -0.53 -0.65 -12.73
CA ILE A 78 0.33 0.52 -12.52
C ILE A 78 -0.23 1.73 -13.27
N ALA A 79 -0.75 1.54 -14.47
CA ALA A 79 -1.36 2.62 -15.24
C ALA A 79 -2.52 3.27 -14.49
N ARG A 80 -3.39 2.45 -13.88
CA ARG A 80 -4.50 2.98 -13.08
C ARG A 80 -4.02 3.73 -11.85
N LEU A 81 -2.99 3.22 -11.17
CA LEU A 81 -2.43 3.90 -10.01
C LEU A 81 -1.86 5.25 -10.38
N ARG A 82 -1.16 5.36 -11.50
CA ARG A 82 -0.62 6.64 -11.96
C ARG A 82 -1.71 7.66 -12.25
N ALA A 83 -2.86 7.21 -12.69
CA ALA A 83 -4.00 8.09 -12.93
C ALA A 83 -4.52 8.70 -11.62
N TYR A 84 -4.44 7.99 -10.49
CA TYR A 84 -4.85 8.52 -9.19
C TYR A 84 -3.75 9.33 -8.51
N ALA A 85 -2.49 8.95 -8.71
CA ALA A 85 -1.38 9.43 -7.92
C ALA A 85 -0.72 10.68 -8.48
N HIS A 86 -1.30 11.32 -9.48
CA HIS A 86 -0.73 12.52 -10.10
C HIS A 86 -0.62 13.70 -9.12
N PHE A 87 -1.34 13.63 -7.98
CA PHE A 87 -1.27 14.65 -6.95
C PHE A 87 -0.12 14.42 -5.97
N ALA A 88 0.52 13.26 -5.99
CA ALA A 88 1.62 12.94 -5.07
C ALA A 88 2.94 13.48 -5.62
N ALA A 89 3.90 13.71 -4.71
CA ALA A 89 5.25 14.10 -5.11
C ALA A 89 5.86 13.02 -6.02
N PRO A 90 6.60 13.40 -7.08
CA PRO A 90 7.17 12.42 -8.00
C PRO A 90 8.04 11.35 -7.33
N GLU A 91 8.85 11.73 -6.33
CA GLU A 91 9.72 10.80 -5.62
C GLU A 91 8.91 9.74 -4.88
N LEU A 92 7.80 10.13 -4.26
CA LEU A 92 6.92 9.21 -3.57
C LEU A 92 6.21 8.28 -4.55
N SER A 93 5.71 8.84 -5.65
CA SER A 93 5.06 8.06 -6.70
C SER A 93 6.00 6.99 -7.25
N GLU A 94 7.25 7.35 -7.51
CA GLU A 94 8.24 6.42 -8.04
C GLU A 94 8.57 5.32 -7.04
N LEU A 95 8.74 5.66 -5.76
CA LEU A 95 9.01 4.69 -4.71
C LEU A 95 7.86 3.68 -4.60
N TYR A 96 6.63 4.18 -4.58
CA TYR A 96 5.42 3.37 -4.46
C TYR A 96 5.25 2.45 -5.66
N VAL A 97 5.33 3.02 -6.86
CA VAL A 97 5.17 2.28 -8.12
C VAL A 97 6.29 1.24 -8.28
N ALA A 98 7.54 1.61 -7.96
CA ALA A 98 8.66 0.68 -8.05
C ALA A 98 8.45 -0.54 -7.15
N GLY A 99 7.97 -0.34 -5.93
CA GLY A 99 7.68 -1.45 -5.02
C GLY A 99 6.59 -2.38 -5.55
N LEU A 100 5.51 -1.80 -6.06
CA LEU A 100 4.42 -2.60 -6.65
C LEU A 100 4.87 -3.34 -7.89
N ARG A 101 5.71 -2.72 -8.72
CA ARG A 101 6.27 -3.38 -9.91
C ARG A 101 7.18 -4.54 -9.53
N LEU A 102 8.00 -4.37 -8.49
CA LEU A 102 8.85 -5.45 -7.98
C LEU A 102 8.03 -6.66 -7.55
N ALA A 103 6.87 -6.43 -6.96
CA ALA A 103 5.98 -7.51 -6.52
C ALA A 103 5.22 -8.16 -7.67
N GLY A 104 5.25 -7.57 -8.87
CA GLY A 104 4.63 -8.16 -10.05
C GLY A 104 3.31 -7.55 -10.48
N LEU A 105 2.97 -6.36 -10.01
CA LEU A 105 1.75 -5.69 -10.46
C LEU A 105 1.89 -5.37 -11.96
N PRO A 106 0.89 -5.76 -12.80
CA PRO A 106 0.93 -5.49 -14.24
C PRO A 106 0.95 -3.99 -14.57
N GLU A 107 1.63 -3.63 -15.65
CA GLU A 107 1.68 -2.24 -16.12
C GLU A 107 0.33 -1.75 -16.63
N THR A 108 -0.41 -2.61 -17.35
CA THR A 108 -1.70 -2.27 -17.96
C THR A 108 -2.74 -3.35 -17.75
#